data_d5ba8e8e1587e58384fcd56adfd4fbc5
#
_entry.id   d5ba8e8e1587e58384fcd56adfd4fbc5
#
_cell.length_a   1.000
_cell.length_b   1.000
_cell.length_c   1.000
_cell.angle_alpha   90.00
_cell.angle_beta   90.00
_cell.angle_gamma   90.00
#
_symmetry.space_group_name_H-M   'P 1'
#
loop_
_entity.id
_entity.type
_entity.pdbx_description
1 polymer ?
#
loop_
_entity_poly.entity_id
_entity_poly.type
_entity_poly.pdbx_seq_one_letter_code
_entity_poly.pdbx_strand_id
1 'polypeptide(L)'
;MQLNILKHPLKVRGQKHLVNFILNPYVQKVRDTMSEISNFFSKRRSVMARKMSSEPIDKNDLNVIIEAGLRVPDHGALSPWKLVILQGDALINCDNDIILSEFIRLNPNTDKKFQEKESKRLQRAGAVIAVLSTPSEHPSIPQWEMQLSSGAVCMNLLACAQSMNYAVQWLTEWYAYNDKMLNHLGGKKGIDQISGFIYIGHKIEEPIERKRPDPFEVVTFL
;
A
#
# COMPACT_ATOMS: atom_id res chain seq x y z
N MET A 1 -17.27 -43.59 -8.27
CA MET A 1 -16.32 -43.01 -9.22
C MET A 1 -15.11 -42.53 -8.39
N GLN A 2 -14.03 -43.34 -8.39
CA GLN A 2 -12.90 -43.16 -7.47
C GLN A 2 -11.97 -42.08 -7.99
N LEU A 3 -11.65 -41.09 -7.13
CA LEU A 3 -10.58 -40.14 -7.40
C LEU A 3 -9.23 -40.81 -7.16
N ASN A 4 -8.49 -41.02 -8.23
CA ASN A 4 -7.08 -41.41 -8.16
C ASN A 4 -6.22 -40.21 -7.76
N ILE A 5 -5.77 -40.20 -6.52
CA ILE A 5 -4.74 -39.28 -6.03
C ILE A 5 -3.38 -39.80 -6.52
N LEU A 6 -2.83 -39.15 -7.51
CA LEU A 6 -1.46 -39.44 -7.99
C LEU A 6 -0.46 -39.02 -6.92
N LYS A 7 0.18 -40.03 -6.30
CA LYS A 7 1.35 -39.86 -5.43
C LYS A 7 2.55 -39.44 -6.28
N HIS A 8 3.06 -38.25 -6.11
CA HIS A 8 4.37 -37.87 -6.64
C HIS A 8 5.48 -38.22 -5.66
N PRO A 9 6.56 -38.89 -6.11
CA PRO A 9 7.71 -39.15 -5.27
C PRO A 9 8.58 -37.89 -5.10
N LEU A 10 8.86 -37.54 -3.86
CA LEU A 10 9.89 -36.57 -3.51
C LEU A 10 11.26 -37.08 -3.98
N LYS A 11 11.93 -36.36 -4.87
CA LYS A 11 13.38 -36.49 -5.10
C LYS A 11 14.08 -35.18 -4.88
N VAL A 12 14.99 -35.21 -3.93
CA VAL A 12 15.85 -34.14 -3.47
C VAL A 12 17.14 -34.11 -4.30
N ARG A 13 17.58 -32.86 -4.59
CA ARG A 13 18.92 -32.41 -5.01
C ARG A 13 19.43 -32.71 -6.43
N GLY A 14 19.64 -31.63 -7.14
CA GLY A 14 20.77 -31.41 -8.02
C GLY A 14 20.60 -31.78 -9.47
N GLN A 15 19.67 -31.13 -10.17
CA GLN A 15 19.82 -30.92 -11.63
C GLN A 15 19.04 -29.66 -12.04
N LYS A 16 19.76 -28.72 -12.68
CA LYS A 16 19.18 -27.60 -13.42
C LYS A 16 18.45 -28.19 -14.65
N HIS A 17 17.22 -28.60 -14.50
CA HIS A 17 16.33 -28.76 -15.62
C HIS A 17 15.53 -27.48 -15.75
N LEU A 18 15.80 -26.73 -16.86
CA LEU A 18 14.80 -25.89 -17.47
C LEU A 18 13.58 -26.79 -17.76
N VAL A 19 12.68 -26.89 -16.80
CA VAL A 19 11.33 -27.39 -17.07
C VAL A 19 10.71 -26.32 -17.94
N ASN A 20 10.69 -26.55 -19.25
CA ASN A 20 9.73 -25.90 -20.14
C ASN A 20 8.38 -26.11 -19.46
N PHE A 21 7.86 -25.06 -18.84
CA PHE A 21 6.45 -24.95 -18.48
C PHE A 21 5.65 -24.94 -19.80
N ILE A 22 5.58 -26.11 -20.45
CA ILE A 22 4.45 -26.38 -21.33
C ILE A 22 3.26 -26.23 -20.42
N LEU A 23 2.59 -25.10 -20.59
CA LEU A 23 1.44 -24.70 -19.79
C LEU A 23 0.49 -25.89 -19.71
N ASN A 24 0.47 -26.55 -18.54
CA ASN A 24 -0.47 -27.61 -18.27
C ASN A 24 -1.86 -27.07 -18.71
N PRO A 25 -2.59 -27.77 -19.60
CA PRO A 25 -3.90 -27.31 -20.07
C PRO A 25 -4.86 -26.97 -18.93
N TYR A 26 -4.66 -27.60 -17.78
CA TYR A 26 -5.39 -27.30 -16.56
C TYR A 26 -5.03 -25.92 -16.00
N VAL A 27 -3.76 -25.52 -15.98
CA VAL A 27 -3.31 -24.20 -15.55
C VAL A 27 -3.78 -23.13 -16.53
N GLN A 28 -3.80 -23.41 -17.83
CA GLN A 28 -4.36 -22.51 -18.82
C GLN A 28 -5.87 -22.34 -18.64
N LYS A 29 -6.60 -23.43 -18.46
CA LYS A 29 -8.04 -23.40 -18.20
C LYS A 29 -8.39 -22.65 -16.91
N VAL A 30 -7.60 -22.78 -15.85
CA VAL A 30 -7.76 -22.01 -14.60
C VAL A 30 -7.51 -20.52 -14.84
N ARG A 31 -6.52 -20.16 -15.66
CA ARG A 31 -6.28 -18.76 -16.07
C ARG A 31 -7.45 -18.18 -16.86
N ASP A 32 -8.00 -18.96 -17.77
CA ASP A 32 -9.15 -18.55 -18.62
C ASP A 32 -10.46 -18.39 -17.82
N THR A 33 -10.50 -18.95 -16.61
CA THR A 33 -11.66 -18.85 -15.68
C THR A 33 -11.38 -17.94 -14.48
N MET A 34 -10.24 -17.22 -14.46
CA MET A 34 -9.95 -16.26 -13.39
C MET A 34 -11.02 -15.17 -13.35
N SER A 35 -11.55 -14.93 -12.15
CA SER A 35 -12.43 -13.78 -11.92
C SER A 35 -11.70 -12.46 -12.22
N GLU A 36 -12.43 -11.39 -12.53
CA GLU A 36 -11.86 -10.05 -12.72
C GLU A 36 -10.98 -9.64 -11.54
N ILE A 37 -11.40 -9.97 -10.33
CA ILE A 37 -10.65 -9.70 -9.09
C ILE A 37 -9.31 -10.44 -9.10
N SER A 38 -9.29 -11.74 -9.41
CA SER A 38 -8.07 -12.54 -9.47
C SER A 38 -7.10 -12.01 -10.53
N ASN A 39 -7.63 -11.63 -11.70
CA ASN A 39 -6.85 -11.03 -12.77
C ASN A 39 -6.26 -9.67 -12.37
N PHE A 40 -7.04 -8.83 -11.68
CA PHE A 40 -6.55 -7.58 -11.12
C PHE A 40 -5.37 -7.82 -10.16
N PHE A 41 -5.52 -8.69 -9.15
CA PHE A 41 -4.47 -8.97 -8.17
C PHE A 41 -3.22 -9.59 -8.79
N SER A 42 -3.36 -10.40 -9.83
CA SER A 42 -2.21 -10.99 -10.54
C SER A 42 -1.35 -9.96 -11.28
N LYS A 43 -1.95 -8.84 -11.70
CA LYS A 43 -1.30 -7.81 -12.54
C LYS A 43 -0.98 -6.51 -11.79
N ARG A 44 -1.64 -6.27 -10.62
CA ARG A 44 -1.49 -4.99 -9.95
C ARG A 44 -0.03 -4.68 -9.59
N ARG A 45 0.38 -3.44 -9.84
CA ARG A 45 1.73 -2.91 -9.53
C ARG A 45 1.63 -1.53 -8.89
N SER A 46 2.48 -1.28 -7.88
CA SER A 46 2.69 0.08 -7.39
C SER A 46 3.47 0.89 -8.41
N VAL A 47 3.05 2.13 -8.64
CA VAL A 47 3.78 3.12 -9.43
C VAL A 47 4.49 4.06 -8.45
N MET A 48 5.79 4.28 -8.65
CA MET A 48 6.54 5.20 -7.77
C MET A 48 5.94 6.61 -7.81
N ALA A 49 5.79 7.26 -6.67
CA ALA A 49 5.19 8.61 -6.59
C ALA A 49 5.87 9.63 -7.52
N ARG A 50 7.19 9.55 -7.72
CA ARG A 50 7.93 10.39 -8.66
C ARG A 50 7.61 10.14 -10.15
N LYS A 51 6.82 9.11 -10.46
CA LYS A 51 6.38 8.70 -11.80
C LYS A 51 4.86 8.85 -11.96
N MET A 52 4.25 9.69 -11.15
CA MET A 52 2.85 10.07 -11.22
C MET A 52 2.74 11.52 -11.66
N SER A 53 1.61 11.89 -12.27
CA SER A 53 1.21 13.29 -12.39
C SER A 53 0.66 13.78 -11.06
N SER A 54 0.95 15.03 -10.73
CA SER A 54 0.42 15.74 -9.56
C SER A 54 -0.92 16.45 -9.85
N GLU A 55 -1.53 16.21 -11.00
CA GLU A 55 -2.88 16.73 -11.30
C GLU A 55 -3.87 16.25 -10.24
N PRO A 56 -4.79 17.13 -9.80
CA PRO A 56 -5.78 16.80 -8.78
C PRO A 56 -6.61 15.56 -9.15
N ILE A 57 -6.91 14.75 -8.14
CA ILE A 57 -7.83 13.62 -8.27
C ILE A 57 -9.27 14.14 -8.17
N ASP A 58 -10.16 13.64 -9.02
CA ASP A 58 -11.58 13.98 -8.97
C ASP A 58 -12.17 13.62 -7.59
N LYS A 59 -13.02 14.50 -7.08
CA LYS A 59 -13.59 14.36 -5.73
C LYS A 59 -14.51 13.14 -5.62
N ASN A 60 -15.25 12.79 -6.66
CA ASN A 60 -16.14 11.62 -6.64
C ASN A 60 -15.31 10.34 -6.66
N ASP A 61 -14.27 10.29 -7.48
CA ASP A 61 -13.35 9.16 -7.51
C ASP A 61 -12.66 8.97 -6.16
N LEU A 62 -12.23 10.08 -5.53
CA LEU A 62 -11.62 10.03 -4.21
C LEU A 62 -12.59 9.51 -3.15
N ASN A 63 -13.87 9.88 -3.21
CA ASN A 63 -14.89 9.36 -2.31
C ASN A 63 -15.10 7.85 -2.51
N VAL A 64 -15.17 7.38 -3.76
CA VAL A 64 -15.28 5.94 -4.06
C VAL A 64 -14.08 5.16 -3.49
N ILE A 65 -12.87 5.71 -3.64
CA ILE A 65 -11.64 5.11 -3.11
C ILE A 65 -11.69 5.04 -1.57
N ILE A 66 -12.13 6.11 -0.91
CA ILE A 66 -12.25 6.17 0.55
C ILE A 66 -13.28 5.15 1.05
N GLU A 67 -14.47 5.13 0.46
CA GLU A 67 -15.53 4.17 0.84
C GLU A 67 -15.08 2.72 0.70
N ALA A 68 -14.40 2.39 -0.40
CA ALA A 68 -13.81 1.06 -0.60
C ALA A 68 -12.71 0.76 0.43
N GLY A 69 -11.90 1.76 0.77
CA GLY A 69 -10.83 1.67 1.76
C GLY A 69 -11.35 1.25 3.13
N LEU A 70 -12.52 1.72 3.52
CA LEU A 70 -13.12 1.45 4.82
C LEU A 70 -13.80 0.05 4.92
N ARG A 71 -13.90 -0.71 3.83
CA ARG A 71 -14.51 -2.03 3.82
C ARG A 71 -13.49 -3.14 4.08
N VAL A 72 -13.03 -3.20 5.30
CA VAL A 72 -12.01 -4.15 5.77
C VAL A 72 -12.54 -4.97 6.95
N PRO A 73 -11.95 -6.15 7.22
CA PRO A 73 -12.19 -6.85 8.48
C PRO A 73 -11.81 -5.97 9.68
N ASP A 74 -12.75 -5.86 10.61
CA ASP A 74 -12.61 -5.03 11.83
C ASP A 74 -13.27 -5.77 12.99
N HIS A 75 -12.45 -6.39 13.84
CA HIS A 75 -12.93 -7.14 14.99
C HIS A 75 -13.62 -6.19 15.98
N GLY A 76 -14.90 -6.50 16.26
CA GLY A 76 -15.70 -5.70 17.17
C GLY A 76 -16.19 -4.36 16.60
N ALA A 77 -15.99 -4.10 15.30
CA ALA A 77 -16.38 -2.85 14.64
C ALA A 77 -15.82 -1.60 15.36
N LEU A 78 -14.57 -1.65 15.77
CA LEU A 78 -13.91 -0.60 16.55
C LEU A 78 -13.45 0.58 15.71
N SER A 79 -13.35 0.42 14.39
CA SER A 79 -12.84 1.41 13.44
C SER A 79 -11.49 2.01 13.89
N PRO A 80 -10.45 1.16 14.15
CA PRO A 80 -9.22 1.59 14.81
C PRO A 80 -8.27 2.29 13.83
N TRP A 81 -8.81 3.20 13.03
CA TRP A 81 -8.08 3.97 12.04
C TRP A 81 -8.69 5.36 11.84
N LYS A 82 -7.85 6.28 11.39
CA LYS A 82 -8.25 7.61 10.93
C LYS A 82 -7.61 7.88 9.57
N LEU A 83 -8.38 8.44 8.64
CA LEU A 83 -7.88 8.85 7.34
C LEU A 83 -7.80 10.37 7.30
N VAL A 84 -6.67 10.90 6.85
CA VAL A 84 -6.47 12.33 6.60
C VAL A 84 -6.15 12.53 5.13
N ILE A 85 -6.97 13.31 4.46
CA ILE A 85 -6.87 13.54 3.02
C ILE A 85 -6.11 14.84 2.79
N LEU A 86 -5.01 14.75 2.03
CA LEU A 86 -4.19 15.88 1.63
C LEU A 86 -4.32 16.06 0.11
N GLN A 87 -4.76 17.25 -0.32
CA GLN A 87 -4.93 17.60 -1.73
C GLN A 87 -4.74 19.11 -1.90
N GLY A 88 -4.26 19.57 -3.06
CA GLY A 88 -4.04 20.97 -3.33
C GLY A 88 -3.09 21.62 -2.32
N ASP A 89 -3.50 22.77 -1.76
CA ASP A 89 -2.68 23.54 -0.80
C ASP A 89 -2.32 22.75 0.47
N ALA A 90 -3.13 21.76 0.86
CA ALA A 90 -2.80 20.91 2.01
C ALA A 90 -1.52 20.08 1.81
N LEU A 91 -1.23 19.65 0.57
CA LEU A 91 0.03 18.97 0.24
C LEU A 91 1.21 19.94 0.38
N ILE A 92 1.07 21.16 -0.14
CA ILE A 92 2.10 22.20 -0.14
C ILE A 92 2.42 22.63 1.30
N ASN A 93 1.39 22.91 2.09
CA ASN A 93 1.53 23.34 3.47
C ASN A 93 2.18 22.24 4.33
N CYS A 94 1.73 20.99 4.19
CA CYS A 94 2.31 19.88 4.93
C CYS A 94 3.79 19.63 4.54
N ASP A 95 4.13 19.74 3.27
CA ASP A 95 5.53 19.64 2.81
C ASP A 95 6.41 20.74 3.43
N ASN A 96 5.97 22.00 3.45
CA ASN A 96 6.75 23.11 3.93
C ASN A 96 6.77 23.20 5.46
N ASP A 97 5.60 23.16 6.09
CA ASP A 97 5.44 23.45 7.52
C ASP A 97 5.84 22.26 8.40
N ILE A 98 5.76 21.04 7.86
CA ILE A 98 6.03 19.82 8.60
C ILE A 98 7.27 19.12 8.06
N ILE A 99 7.25 18.64 6.82
CA ILE A 99 8.33 17.79 6.30
C ILE A 99 9.64 18.58 6.18
N LEU A 100 9.64 19.70 5.48
CA LEU A 100 10.85 20.50 5.30
C LEU A 100 11.37 21.06 6.63
N SER A 101 10.48 21.60 7.46
CA SER A 101 10.88 22.19 8.75
C SER A 101 11.52 21.15 9.67
N GLU A 102 10.96 19.94 9.76
CA GLU A 102 11.52 18.86 10.55
C GLU A 102 12.80 18.29 9.94
N PHE A 103 12.86 18.18 8.61
CA PHE A 103 14.06 17.75 7.92
C PHE A 103 15.26 18.66 8.21
N ILE A 104 15.07 20.00 8.13
CA ILE A 104 16.09 20.99 8.46
C ILE A 104 16.47 20.89 9.93
N ARG A 105 15.50 20.79 10.84
CA ARG A 105 15.76 20.64 12.28
C ARG A 105 16.62 19.42 12.59
N LEU A 106 16.35 18.29 11.92
CA LEU A 106 17.10 17.04 12.12
C LEU A 106 18.44 17.02 11.37
N ASN A 107 18.58 17.83 10.32
CA ASN A 107 19.76 17.88 9.46
C ASN A 107 20.21 19.35 9.22
N PRO A 108 20.72 20.07 10.25
CA PRO A 108 20.93 21.51 10.16
C PRO A 108 21.99 21.94 9.11
N ASN A 109 22.89 21.03 8.74
CA ASN A 109 23.94 21.29 7.75
C ASN A 109 23.60 20.74 6.37
N THR A 110 22.33 20.45 6.09
CA THR A 110 21.93 19.86 4.81
C THR A 110 22.00 20.87 3.67
N ASP A 111 22.38 20.39 2.50
CA ASP A 111 22.46 21.17 1.27
C ASP A 111 21.06 21.55 0.77
N LYS A 112 20.96 22.71 0.10
CA LYS A 112 19.71 23.25 -0.47
C LYS A 112 19.01 22.25 -1.41
N LYS A 113 19.75 21.48 -2.17
CA LYS A 113 19.21 20.47 -3.09
C LYS A 113 18.38 19.40 -2.36
N PHE A 114 18.83 18.99 -1.16
CA PHE A 114 18.07 18.05 -0.35
C PHE A 114 16.83 18.73 0.27
N GLN A 115 16.97 19.99 0.70
CA GLN A 115 15.81 20.75 1.20
C GLN A 115 14.73 20.91 0.12
N GLU A 116 15.09 21.25 -1.11
CA GLU A 116 14.17 21.32 -2.25
C GLU A 116 13.48 19.99 -2.55
N LYS A 117 14.18 18.88 -2.37
CA LYS A 117 13.57 17.55 -2.50
C LYS A 117 12.57 17.26 -1.39
N GLU A 118 12.87 17.64 -0.16
CA GLU A 118 12.00 17.42 0.99
C GLU A 118 10.76 18.33 0.95
N SER A 119 10.87 19.55 0.41
CA SER A 119 9.74 20.47 0.25
C SER A 119 8.72 20.07 -0.83
N LYS A 120 8.91 18.92 -1.47
CA LYS A 120 8.03 18.40 -2.56
C LYS A 120 7.70 16.93 -2.39
N ARG A 121 7.70 16.42 -1.15
CA ARG A 121 7.47 14.99 -0.89
C ARG A 121 6.06 14.56 -1.21
N LEU A 122 5.06 15.27 -0.69
CA LEU A 122 3.65 14.96 -0.88
C LEU A 122 3.12 15.46 -2.23
N GLN A 123 3.66 16.56 -2.74
CA GLN A 123 3.29 17.16 -4.03
C GLN A 123 3.64 16.29 -5.25
N ARG A 124 4.26 15.11 -5.06
CA ARG A 124 4.53 14.15 -6.15
C ARG A 124 3.29 13.47 -6.70
N ALA A 125 2.13 13.64 -6.09
CA ALA A 125 0.87 13.03 -6.48
C ALA A 125 -0.28 14.04 -6.42
N GLY A 126 -1.41 13.74 -7.05
CA GLY A 126 -2.59 14.60 -7.06
C GLY A 126 -3.36 14.58 -5.74
N ALA A 127 -3.24 13.49 -4.98
CA ALA A 127 -3.76 13.36 -3.62
C ALA A 127 -2.88 12.41 -2.81
N VAL A 128 -2.85 12.61 -1.48
CA VAL A 128 -2.23 11.70 -0.52
C VAL A 128 -3.23 11.44 0.61
N ILE A 129 -3.50 10.16 0.88
CA ILE A 129 -4.29 9.74 2.03
C ILE A 129 -3.33 9.23 3.10
N ALA A 130 -3.23 9.96 4.21
CA ALA A 130 -2.53 9.46 5.38
C ALA A 130 -3.48 8.55 6.17
N VAL A 131 -3.04 7.33 6.45
CA VAL A 131 -3.78 6.34 7.24
C VAL A 131 -3.09 6.21 8.59
N LEU A 132 -3.80 6.57 9.65
CA LEU A 132 -3.36 6.40 11.02
C LEU A 132 -3.99 5.14 11.59
N SER A 133 -3.20 4.30 12.25
CA SER A 133 -3.68 3.28 13.16
C SER A 133 -3.93 3.95 14.52
N THR A 134 -5.14 3.83 15.02
CA THR A 134 -5.58 4.44 16.29
C THR A 134 -6.11 3.37 17.24
N PRO A 135 -5.25 2.43 17.68
CA PRO A 135 -5.66 1.34 18.53
C PRO A 135 -6.14 1.85 19.90
N SER A 136 -7.12 1.19 20.46
CA SER A 136 -7.62 1.45 21.80
C SER A 136 -7.38 0.26 22.72
N GLU A 137 -7.45 0.49 24.03
CA GLU A 137 -7.52 -0.61 24.98
C GLU A 137 -8.87 -1.31 24.85
N HIS A 138 -8.83 -2.64 24.77
CA HIS A 138 -10.03 -3.47 24.72
C HIS A 138 -9.79 -4.76 25.51
N PRO A 139 -10.77 -5.24 26.32
CA PRO A 139 -10.56 -6.38 27.23
C PRO A 139 -10.28 -7.71 26.52
N SER A 140 -10.70 -7.86 25.27
CA SER A 140 -10.58 -9.13 24.53
C SER A 140 -10.03 -8.99 23.11
N ILE A 141 -9.83 -7.78 22.60
CA ILE A 141 -9.32 -7.56 21.22
C ILE A 141 -7.92 -6.96 21.32
N PRO A 142 -6.87 -7.69 20.87
CA PRO A 142 -5.51 -7.19 20.91
C PRO A 142 -5.30 -5.99 19.97
N GLN A 143 -4.48 -5.03 20.37
CA GLN A 143 -4.10 -3.88 19.54
C GLN A 143 -3.44 -4.32 18.20
N TRP A 144 -2.77 -5.48 18.20
CA TRP A 144 -2.19 -6.06 16.98
C TRP A 144 -3.23 -6.29 15.88
N GLU A 145 -4.42 -6.80 16.22
CA GLU A 145 -5.51 -6.98 15.25
C GLU A 145 -6.00 -5.64 14.69
N MET A 146 -6.05 -4.62 15.55
CA MET A 146 -6.41 -3.25 15.14
C MET A 146 -5.39 -2.67 14.15
N GLN A 147 -4.10 -2.91 14.37
CA GLN A 147 -3.03 -2.49 13.46
C GLN A 147 -3.12 -3.23 12.10
N LEU A 148 -3.39 -4.54 12.11
CA LEU A 148 -3.62 -5.31 10.88
C LEU A 148 -4.81 -4.78 10.09
N SER A 149 -5.91 -4.42 10.76
CA SER A 149 -7.07 -3.80 10.13
C SER A 149 -6.73 -2.48 9.46
N SER A 150 -5.91 -1.63 10.10
CA SER A 150 -5.40 -0.39 9.50
C SER A 150 -4.52 -0.64 8.26
N GLY A 151 -3.69 -1.69 8.29
CA GLY A 151 -2.93 -2.14 7.10
C GLY A 151 -3.84 -2.62 5.97
N ALA A 152 -4.95 -3.28 6.30
CA ALA A 152 -5.96 -3.68 5.32
C ALA A 152 -6.64 -2.47 4.65
N VAL A 153 -6.92 -1.39 5.42
CA VAL A 153 -7.40 -0.11 4.86
C VAL A 153 -6.43 0.43 3.82
N CYS A 154 -5.12 0.47 4.13
CA CYS A 154 -4.11 0.89 3.17
C CYS A 154 -4.15 0.08 1.87
N MET A 155 -4.30 -1.24 1.97
CA MET A 155 -4.36 -2.13 0.80
C MET A 155 -5.63 -1.92 -0.02
N ASN A 156 -6.80 -1.73 0.63
CA ASN A 156 -8.06 -1.49 -0.06
C ASN A 156 -8.07 -0.15 -0.80
N LEU A 157 -7.58 0.94 -0.16
CA LEU A 157 -7.39 2.24 -0.82
C LEU A 157 -6.52 2.11 -2.07
N LEU A 158 -5.37 1.41 -1.94
CA LEU A 158 -4.45 1.18 -3.04
C LEU A 158 -5.11 0.35 -4.16
N ALA A 159 -5.79 -0.74 -3.82
CA ALA A 159 -6.41 -1.62 -4.80
C ALA A 159 -7.55 -0.93 -5.54
N CYS A 160 -8.41 -0.21 -4.82
CA CYS A 160 -9.52 0.53 -5.43
C CYS A 160 -9.02 1.59 -6.41
N ALA A 161 -8.10 2.46 -5.99
CA ALA A 161 -7.55 3.49 -6.85
C ALA A 161 -6.86 2.90 -8.10
N GLN A 162 -6.15 1.77 -7.97
CA GLN A 162 -5.56 1.08 -9.12
C GLN A 162 -6.60 0.48 -10.06
N SER A 163 -7.71 -0.06 -9.53
CA SER A 163 -8.81 -0.58 -10.37
C SER A 163 -9.49 0.51 -11.17
N MET A 164 -9.46 1.75 -10.68
CA MET A 164 -9.92 2.97 -11.37
C MET A 164 -8.85 3.58 -12.29
N ASN A 165 -7.77 2.83 -12.56
CA ASN A 165 -6.66 3.22 -13.44
C ASN A 165 -5.75 4.34 -12.92
N TYR A 166 -5.81 4.70 -11.64
CA TYR A 166 -4.85 5.61 -11.03
C TYR A 166 -3.49 4.93 -10.78
N ALA A 167 -2.42 5.72 -10.82
CA ALA A 167 -1.11 5.36 -10.30
C ALA A 167 -1.15 5.46 -8.78
N VAL A 168 -0.70 4.42 -8.07
CA VAL A 168 -0.77 4.40 -6.59
C VAL A 168 0.51 3.83 -6.00
N GLN A 169 0.95 4.42 -4.90
CA GLN A 169 2.03 3.90 -4.07
C GLN A 169 1.70 4.06 -2.58
N TRP A 170 1.88 3.00 -1.82
CA TRP A 170 1.88 3.03 -0.36
C TRP A 170 3.31 3.25 0.12
N LEU A 171 3.54 4.35 0.85
CA LEU A 171 4.83 4.73 1.43
C LEU A 171 4.69 4.99 2.92
N THR A 172 5.75 4.73 3.66
CA THR A 172 5.93 5.22 5.02
C THR A 172 6.92 6.40 5.03
N GLU A 173 8.11 6.26 4.49
CA GLU A 173 9.20 7.23 4.52
C GLU A 173 9.53 7.70 5.96
N TRP A 174 10.55 8.54 6.16
CA TRP A 174 11.00 8.95 7.49
C TRP A 174 9.95 9.74 8.28
N TYR A 175 9.14 10.55 7.59
CA TYR A 175 8.12 11.39 8.24
C TYR A 175 6.91 10.60 8.76
N ALA A 176 6.71 9.34 8.36
CA ALA A 176 5.72 8.48 8.98
C ALA A 176 6.07 8.11 10.43
N TYR A 177 7.34 8.25 10.81
CA TYR A 177 7.86 7.98 12.16
C TYR A 177 8.15 9.26 12.95
N ASN A 178 7.72 10.42 12.44
CA ASN A 178 7.97 11.71 13.05
C ASN A 178 6.75 12.14 13.89
N ASP A 179 6.98 12.46 15.17
CA ASP A 179 5.93 12.86 16.10
C ASP A 179 5.21 14.15 15.68
N LYS A 180 5.92 15.11 15.06
CA LYS A 180 5.30 16.36 14.60
C LYS A 180 4.34 16.10 13.43
N MET A 181 4.71 15.18 12.52
CA MET A 181 3.82 14.72 11.46
C MET A 181 2.60 14.00 12.04
N LEU A 182 2.81 13.06 12.97
CA LEU A 182 1.71 12.37 13.63
C LEU A 182 0.72 13.34 14.29
N ASN A 183 1.25 14.30 15.07
CA ASN A 183 0.44 15.33 15.73
C ASN A 183 -0.29 16.23 14.74
N HIS A 184 0.36 16.63 13.63
CA HIS A 184 -0.25 17.43 12.56
C HIS A 184 -1.45 16.71 11.93
N LEU A 185 -1.36 15.40 11.74
CA LEU A 185 -2.45 14.56 11.25
C LEU A 185 -3.52 14.26 12.33
N GLY A 186 -3.34 14.77 13.54
CA GLY A 186 -4.24 14.60 14.68
C GLY A 186 -4.18 13.22 15.32
N GLY A 187 -3.03 12.56 15.24
CA GLY A 187 -2.71 11.35 15.99
C GLY A 187 -2.11 11.66 17.37
N LYS A 188 -2.14 10.68 18.25
CA LYS A 188 -1.66 10.77 19.64
C LYS A 188 -0.33 10.05 19.79
N LYS A 189 0.72 10.79 20.15
CA LYS A 189 2.06 10.22 20.41
C LYS A 189 1.98 9.10 21.47
N GLY A 190 2.70 8.01 21.21
CA GLY A 190 2.77 6.85 22.13
C GLY A 190 1.57 5.89 22.04
N ILE A 191 0.54 6.23 21.30
CA ILE A 191 -0.67 5.41 21.09
C ILE A 191 -0.85 5.14 19.59
N ASP A 192 -0.98 6.20 18.81
CA ASP A 192 -1.28 6.11 17.39
C ASP A 192 0.00 5.99 16.56
N GLN A 193 -0.14 5.43 15.37
CA GLN A 193 0.95 5.27 14.40
C GLN A 193 0.45 5.58 13.00
N ILE A 194 1.32 6.11 12.15
CA ILE A 194 1.02 6.27 10.73
C ILE A 194 1.26 4.93 10.02
N SER A 195 0.20 4.25 9.60
CA SER A 195 0.26 3.01 8.84
C SER A 195 0.83 3.23 7.44
N GLY A 196 0.67 4.42 6.90
CA GLY A 196 1.27 4.84 5.66
C GLY A 196 0.59 6.02 5.01
N PHE A 197 1.21 6.47 3.94
CA PHE A 197 0.72 7.49 3.03
C PHE A 197 0.39 6.82 1.69
N ILE A 198 -0.85 6.89 1.26
CA ILE A 198 -1.31 6.36 -0.03
C ILE A 198 -1.28 7.51 -1.03
N TYR A 199 -0.25 7.51 -1.87
CA TYR A 199 -0.09 8.48 -2.96
C TYR A 199 -0.95 8.06 -4.14
N ILE A 200 -1.78 8.96 -4.65
CA ILE A 200 -2.70 8.73 -5.77
C ILE A 200 -2.47 9.81 -6.81
N GLY A 201 -2.16 9.42 -8.03
CA GLY A 201 -1.93 10.32 -9.15
C GLY A 201 -2.31 9.69 -10.48
N HIS A 202 -2.21 10.45 -11.57
CA HIS A 202 -2.44 9.90 -12.90
C HIS A 202 -1.18 9.19 -13.40
N LYS A 203 -1.34 8.13 -14.16
CA LYS A 203 -0.23 7.38 -14.75
C LYS A 203 0.47 8.21 -15.80
N ILE A 204 1.79 8.35 -15.70
CA ILE A 204 2.63 8.93 -16.75
C ILE A 204 3.24 7.80 -17.58
N GLU A 205 3.59 6.69 -16.96
CA GLU A 205 4.16 5.51 -17.60
C GLU A 205 3.70 4.22 -16.90
N GLU A 206 3.72 3.10 -17.61
CA GLU A 206 3.41 1.80 -17.01
C GLU A 206 4.57 1.32 -16.12
N PRO A 207 4.25 0.75 -14.94
CA PRO A 207 5.27 0.26 -14.05
C PRO A 207 5.93 -1.02 -14.58
N ILE A 208 7.24 -1.12 -14.41
CA ILE A 208 7.98 -2.34 -14.73
C ILE A 208 7.60 -3.42 -13.70
N GLU A 209 7.36 -4.65 -14.20
CA GLU A 209 7.10 -5.80 -13.33
C GLU A 209 8.34 -6.13 -12.49
N ARG A 210 8.13 -6.72 -11.33
CA ARG A 210 9.20 -7.16 -10.43
C ARG A 210 9.07 -8.65 -10.14
N LYS A 211 10.21 -9.29 -9.82
CA LYS A 211 10.22 -10.67 -9.33
C LYS A 211 9.29 -10.81 -8.12
N ARG A 212 8.46 -11.81 -8.15
CA ARG A 212 7.59 -12.22 -7.04
C ARG A 212 8.26 -13.35 -6.27
N PRO A 213 7.95 -13.53 -4.98
CA PRO A 213 8.41 -14.71 -4.25
C PRO A 213 7.90 -15.97 -4.95
N ASP A 214 8.71 -17.02 -4.91
CA ASP A 214 8.25 -18.35 -5.28
C ASP A 214 7.29 -18.85 -4.18
N PRO A 215 6.07 -19.30 -4.52
CA PRO A 215 5.15 -19.83 -3.54
C PRO A 215 5.76 -20.96 -2.70
N PHE A 216 6.64 -21.77 -3.26
CA PHE A 216 7.32 -22.88 -2.53
C PHE A 216 8.30 -22.39 -1.45
N GLU A 217 8.75 -21.13 -1.51
CA GLU A 217 9.61 -20.53 -0.48
C GLU A 217 8.81 -20.00 0.73
N VAL A 218 7.54 -19.71 0.56
CA VAL A 218 6.71 -18.97 1.54
C VAL A 218 5.43 -19.72 1.95
N VAL A 219 5.12 -20.85 1.31
CA VAL A 219 3.91 -21.64 1.58
C VAL A 219 4.32 -23.03 2.05
N THR A 220 3.75 -23.48 3.15
CA THR A 220 3.88 -24.83 3.67
C THR A 220 2.52 -25.50 3.69
N PHE A 221 2.44 -26.70 3.14
CA PHE A 221 1.26 -27.58 3.27
C PHE A 221 1.56 -28.61 4.37
N LEU A 222 0.70 -28.69 5.40
CA LEU A 222 0.78 -29.60 6.53
C LEU A 222 0.03 -30.91 6.24
#